data_beee0961acb2c02890cafe169075184f
#
_entry.id   beee0961acb2c02890cafe169075184f
#
_cell.length_a   1.000
_cell.length_b   1.000
_cell.length_c   1.000
_cell.angle_alpha   90.00
_cell.angle_beta   90.00
_cell.angle_gamma   90.00
#
_symmetry.space_group_name_H-M   'P 1'
#
loop_
_entity.id
_entity.type
_entity.pdbx_description
1 polymer ?
#
loop_
_entity_poly.entity_id
_entity_poly.type
_entity_poly.pdbx_seq_one_letter_code
_entity_poly.pdbx_strand_id
1 'polypeptide(L)'
;MFPMRRGQSEFASWETPLKKNDWRLAVKSPNNVPVDDRFRRWDLGSTEGTGFASCLRGLVPEQMPTVYLEGYGALCDESDRRRWPHAPKVIFTGGSHFYDDVFKAWCAARTEEGAPLVIAQHGGHVGTAWSFANDHQLAIADQFLSWGWSDPDEPKVVPVGMLKAPILPVHGDSETDCALLVTSNTGLQCSTLGSYVLSSQFLDYLEDQYAFVDALAPSVRSALTVRLAGADLDWAQAERWRDRCPSVALDDGRRPILDLVVKARLYIATTNGTTFLEAFFMDVLTVLF
;
A
#
# COMPACT_ATOMS: atom_id res chain seq x y z
N MET A 1 19.04 23.33 -14.41
CA MET A 1 20.09 23.20 -13.37
C MET A 1 19.90 24.37 -12.40
N PHE A 2 19.06 24.18 -11.38
CA PHE A 2 18.83 25.20 -10.34
C PHE A 2 19.74 24.92 -9.15
N PRO A 3 20.46 25.90 -8.64
CA PRO A 3 21.34 25.71 -7.52
C PRO A 3 20.49 25.50 -6.25
N MET A 4 20.60 24.34 -5.63
CA MET A 4 20.11 24.13 -4.27
C MET A 4 20.92 25.05 -3.33
N ARG A 5 20.28 26.11 -2.85
CA ARG A 5 20.77 26.83 -1.69
C ARG A 5 20.61 25.89 -0.48
N ARG A 6 21.74 25.57 0.17
CA ARG A 6 21.75 25.05 1.54
C ARG A 6 21.19 26.12 2.47
N GLY A 7 19.88 26.22 2.55
CA GLY A 7 19.19 26.81 3.68
C GLY A 7 18.84 25.64 4.59
N GLN A 8 19.30 25.67 5.83
CA GLN A 8 18.76 24.82 6.88
C GLN A 8 17.24 25.07 6.86
N SER A 9 16.50 24.13 6.29
CA SER A 9 15.07 24.17 6.39
C SER A 9 14.74 23.97 7.86
N GLU A 10 14.14 24.99 8.47
CA GLU A 10 13.27 24.81 9.60
C GLU A 10 12.03 23.94 9.17
N PHE A 11 12.27 22.74 8.73
CA PHE A 11 11.39 21.63 9.00
C PHE A 11 11.55 21.40 10.50
N ALA A 12 10.96 22.27 11.28
CA ALA A 12 10.78 22.04 12.68
C ALA A 12 10.26 20.62 12.79
N SER A 13 11.09 19.77 13.30
CA SER A 13 10.83 18.42 13.68
C SER A 13 9.60 18.36 14.57
N TRP A 14 8.43 18.25 13.96
CA TRP A 14 7.25 17.73 14.66
C TRP A 14 7.31 16.18 14.65
N GLU A 15 8.48 15.61 14.43
CA GLU A 15 8.90 14.36 14.99
C GLU A 15 8.89 14.52 16.52
N THR A 16 7.69 14.58 17.08
CA THR A 16 7.55 14.01 18.42
C THR A 16 7.98 12.58 18.21
N PRO A 17 9.08 12.09 18.82
CA PRO A 17 9.48 10.72 18.67
C PRO A 17 8.32 9.90 19.26
N LEU A 18 7.41 9.46 18.43
CA LEU A 18 6.46 8.41 18.78
C LEU A 18 7.37 7.27 19.18
N LYS A 19 7.47 7.03 20.49
CA LYS A 19 8.19 5.87 21.00
C LYS A 19 7.69 4.69 20.17
N LYS A 20 8.57 3.85 19.69
CA LYS A 20 8.33 2.73 18.77
C LYS A 20 7.13 1.81 19.13
N ASN A 21 6.49 2.05 20.26
CA ASN A 21 5.33 1.35 20.81
C ASN A 21 4.03 2.20 20.85
N ASP A 22 4.07 3.48 20.49
CA ASP A 22 2.87 4.36 20.60
C ASP A 22 1.85 4.14 19.48
N TRP A 23 2.23 3.49 18.38
CA TRP A 23 1.27 3.03 17.37
C TRP A 23 0.32 1.93 17.91
N ARG A 24 0.72 1.22 19.00
CA ARG A 24 -0.11 0.23 19.70
C ARG A 24 -1.07 0.85 20.73
N LEU A 25 -0.95 2.11 21.00
CA LEU A 25 -2.09 2.89 21.46
C LEU A 25 -3.04 3.01 20.27
N ALA A 26 -3.32 1.82 19.70
CA ALA A 26 -4.35 1.62 18.73
C ALA A 26 -5.51 2.47 19.20
N VAL A 27 -5.78 3.47 18.46
CA VAL A 27 -7.02 4.17 18.44
C VAL A 27 -8.05 3.18 18.94
N LYS A 28 -8.51 3.35 20.19
CA LYS A 28 -9.81 2.88 20.53
C LYS A 28 -10.73 3.75 19.66
N SER A 29 -10.82 3.35 18.39
CA SER A 29 -11.93 3.78 17.58
C SER A 29 -13.11 3.66 18.51
N PRO A 30 -14.04 4.60 18.54
CA PRO A 30 -15.28 4.48 19.32
C PRO A 30 -16.12 3.32 18.77
N ASN A 31 -15.54 2.12 18.71
CA ASN A 31 -15.89 0.94 17.95
C ASN A 31 -17.08 0.18 18.54
N ASN A 32 -17.82 0.77 19.46
CA ASN A 32 -18.96 0.11 20.09
C ASN A 32 -20.18 1.01 20.18
N VAL A 33 -20.38 1.85 19.17
CA VAL A 33 -21.64 2.58 19.07
C VAL A 33 -22.67 1.64 18.46
N PRO A 34 -23.80 1.39 19.15
CA PRO A 34 -24.84 0.51 18.61
C PRO A 34 -25.46 1.15 17.36
N VAL A 35 -25.91 0.30 16.45
CA VAL A 35 -26.65 0.73 15.27
C VAL A 35 -27.94 1.42 15.70
N ASP A 36 -28.26 2.52 15.04
CA ASP A 36 -29.50 3.28 15.21
C ASP A 36 -30.16 3.50 13.84
N ASP A 37 -31.24 2.80 13.59
CA ASP A 37 -31.97 2.83 12.31
C ASP A 37 -32.40 4.23 11.88
N ARG A 38 -32.50 5.19 12.81
CA ARG A 38 -32.84 6.59 12.48
C ARG A 38 -31.78 7.23 11.58
N PHE A 39 -30.51 6.85 11.71
CA PHE A 39 -29.41 7.34 10.87
C PHE A 39 -29.30 6.58 9.53
N ARG A 40 -30.05 5.49 9.33
CA ARG A 40 -29.91 4.57 8.19
C ARG A 40 -31.07 4.63 7.21
N ARG A 41 -32.03 5.52 7.42
CA ARG A 41 -33.21 5.70 6.56
C ARG A 41 -32.90 6.64 5.40
N TRP A 42 -32.01 6.22 4.54
CA TRP A 42 -31.65 6.99 3.36
C TRP A 42 -32.50 6.56 2.16
N ASP A 43 -32.97 7.53 1.37
CA ASP A 43 -33.52 7.29 0.05
C ASP A 43 -32.40 7.44 -0.99
N LEU A 44 -31.82 6.33 -1.42
CA LEU A 44 -30.84 6.26 -2.49
C LEU A 44 -31.47 5.95 -3.86
N GLY A 45 -32.79 6.12 -3.97
CA GLY A 45 -33.58 5.78 -5.14
C GLY A 45 -34.13 4.36 -5.10
N SER A 46 -34.78 3.94 -6.18
CA SER A 46 -35.48 2.65 -6.21
C SER A 46 -34.56 1.46 -5.95
N THR A 47 -34.97 0.64 -4.98
CA THR A 47 -34.39 -0.68 -4.70
C THR A 47 -35.14 -1.79 -5.46
N GLU A 48 -36.18 -1.44 -6.23
CA GLU A 48 -36.91 -2.37 -7.07
C GLU A 48 -36.08 -2.81 -8.27
N GLY A 49 -35.95 -4.09 -8.46
CA GLY A 49 -35.17 -4.69 -9.54
C GLY A 49 -34.15 -5.74 -9.07
N THR A 50 -33.60 -6.47 -9.99
CA THR A 50 -32.66 -7.59 -9.74
C THR A 50 -31.20 -7.23 -10.05
N GLY A 51 -30.94 -5.97 -10.43
CA GLY A 51 -29.61 -5.54 -10.82
C GLY A 51 -28.72 -5.18 -9.63
N PHE A 52 -27.40 -5.22 -9.85
CA PHE A 52 -26.38 -4.89 -8.84
C PHE A 52 -26.61 -3.50 -8.20
N ALA A 53 -26.97 -2.50 -9.00
CA ALA A 53 -27.23 -1.15 -8.48
C ALA A 53 -28.40 -1.08 -7.49
N SER A 54 -29.47 -1.87 -7.73
CA SER A 54 -30.61 -1.96 -6.82
C SER A 54 -30.23 -2.64 -5.49
N CYS A 55 -29.49 -3.75 -5.58
CA CYS A 55 -28.93 -4.43 -4.41
C CYS A 55 -28.02 -3.51 -3.59
N LEU A 56 -27.12 -2.77 -4.25
CA LEU A 56 -26.19 -1.86 -3.61
C LEU A 56 -26.92 -0.73 -2.87
N ARG A 57 -27.96 -0.13 -3.48
CA ARG A 57 -28.77 0.91 -2.83
C ARG A 57 -29.42 0.42 -1.53
N GLY A 58 -29.88 -0.84 -1.51
CA GLY A 58 -30.43 -1.44 -0.28
C GLY A 58 -29.35 -1.70 0.79
N LEU A 59 -28.17 -2.15 0.37
CA LEU A 59 -27.11 -2.54 1.30
C LEU A 59 -26.32 -1.34 1.89
N VAL A 60 -26.11 -0.26 1.13
CA VAL A 60 -25.29 0.85 1.58
C VAL A 60 -25.73 1.41 2.94
N PRO A 61 -27.01 1.72 3.18
CA PRO A 61 -27.43 2.22 4.49
C PRO A 61 -27.19 1.23 5.62
N GLU A 62 -27.41 -0.07 5.36
CA GLU A 62 -27.26 -1.13 6.37
C GLU A 62 -25.81 -1.43 6.70
N GLN A 63 -24.92 -1.42 5.69
CA GLN A 63 -23.53 -1.83 5.79
C GLN A 63 -22.56 -0.68 6.08
N MET A 64 -23.03 0.57 6.11
CA MET A 64 -22.18 1.70 6.47
C MET A 64 -21.60 1.50 7.87
N PRO A 65 -20.28 1.61 8.06
CA PRO A 65 -19.67 1.48 9.39
C PRO A 65 -20.24 2.50 10.37
N THR A 66 -20.57 2.04 11.59
CA THR A 66 -21.17 2.92 12.63
C THR A 66 -20.30 4.12 12.98
N VAL A 67 -19.00 4.02 12.82
CA VAL A 67 -18.05 5.13 13.06
C VAL A 67 -18.34 6.35 12.16
N TYR A 68 -18.90 6.13 10.97
CA TYR A 68 -19.22 7.21 10.03
C TYR A 68 -20.66 7.72 10.10
N LEU A 69 -21.50 7.11 10.94
CA LEU A 69 -22.88 7.51 11.17
C LEU A 69 -23.11 7.80 12.65
N GLU A 70 -23.52 6.78 13.39
CA GLU A 70 -23.89 6.90 14.80
C GLU A 70 -22.72 7.39 15.69
N GLY A 71 -21.50 7.01 15.32
CA GLY A 71 -20.26 7.34 16.02
C GLY A 71 -19.53 8.57 15.49
N TYR A 72 -20.05 9.25 14.45
CA TYR A 72 -19.31 10.32 13.78
C TYR A 72 -18.97 11.49 14.71
N GLY A 73 -19.89 11.90 15.58
CA GLY A 73 -19.61 12.92 16.58
C GLY A 73 -18.45 12.55 17.51
N ALA A 74 -18.44 11.30 17.99
CA ALA A 74 -17.34 10.82 18.83
C ALA A 74 -16.00 10.73 18.08
N LEU A 75 -16.03 10.44 16.77
CA LEU A 75 -14.85 10.47 15.90
C LEU A 75 -14.29 11.89 15.77
N CYS A 76 -15.14 12.88 15.56
CA CYS A 76 -14.76 14.29 15.51
C CYS A 76 -14.18 14.76 16.85
N ASP A 77 -14.85 14.45 17.97
CA ASP A 77 -14.36 14.76 19.31
C ASP A 77 -12.98 14.15 19.59
N GLU A 78 -12.74 12.94 19.12
CA GLU A 78 -11.43 12.29 19.26
C GLU A 78 -10.38 12.98 18.39
N SER A 79 -10.73 13.42 17.19
CA SER A 79 -9.82 14.17 16.31
C SER A 79 -9.40 15.51 16.95
N ASP A 80 -10.31 16.19 17.62
CA ASP A 80 -10.05 17.47 18.30
C ASP A 80 -9.20 17.30 19.57
N ARG A 81 -9.26 16.13 20.21
CA ARG A 81 -8.39 15.81 21.37
C ARG A 81 -6.96 15.50 20.94
N ARG A 82 -6.70 15.22 19.66
CA ARG A 82 -5.34 15.00 19.18
C ARG A 82 -4.54 16.30 19.20
N ARG A 83 -3.25 16.20 19.51
CA ARG A 83 -2.34 17.35 19.51
C ARG A 83 -1.88 17.72 18.08
N TRP A 84 -2.76 17.58 17.10
CA TRP A 84 -2.49 18.00 15.74
C TRP A 84 -2.74 19.50 15.58
N PRO A 85 -2.08 20.17 14.61
CA PRO A 85 -2.28 21.60 14.38
C PRO A 85 -3.74 21.95 14.08
N HIS A 86 -4.26 22.99 14.73
CA HIS A 86 -5.61 23.50 14.47
C HIS A 86 -5.71 24.29 13.17
N ALA A 87 -4.61 24.92 12.73
CA ALA A 87 -4.54 25.69 11.50
C ALA A 87 -3.25 25.30 10.73
N PRO A 88 -3.17 24.10 10.14
CA PRO A 88 -2.00 23.71 9.38
C PRO A 88 -1.93 24.53 8.08
N LYS A 89 -0.71 24.95 7.71
CA LYS A 89 -0.47 25.60 6.40
C LYS A 89 -0.59 24.64 5.24
N VAL A 90 -0.36 23.36 5.49
CA VAL A 90 -0.47 22.26 4.54
C VAL A 90 -0.60 20.96 5.34
N ILE A 91 -1.40 20.04 4.83
CA ILE A 91 -1.50 18.67 5.32
C ILE A 91 -0.73 17.77 4.35
N PHE A 92 0.23 17.02 4.87
CA PHE A 92 1.01 16.08 4.07
C PHE A 92 0.83 14.66 4.61
N THR A 93 0.52 13.71 3.73
CA THR A 93 0.38 12.29 4.10
C THR A 93 0.80 11.36 2.97
N GLY A 94 1.40 10.21 3.31
CA GLY A 94 1.68 9.12 2.38
C GLY A 94 0.87 7.86 2.66
N GLY A 95 0.00 7.84 3.70
CA GLY A 95 -0.72 6.62 4.05
C GLY A 95 -1.84 6.76 5.08
N SER A 96 -1.80 7.74 5.99
CA SER A 96 -2.81 7.86 7.07
C SER A 96 -4.24 8.03 6.55
N HIS A 97 -4.40 8.63 5.38
CA HIS A 97 -5.71 8.77 4.71
C HIS A 97 -6.35 7.42 4.31
N PHE A 98 -5.59 6.31 4.31
CA PHE A 98 -6.15 4.98 4.06
C PHE A 98 -6.70 4.31 5.32
N TYR A 99 -5.98 4.43 6.44
CA TYR A 99 -6.14 3.51 7.57
C TYR A 99 -6.51 4.18 8.90
N ASP A 100 -6.36 5.50 9.02
CA ASP A 100 -6.59 6.23 10.27
C ASP A 100 -7.84 7.11 10.17
N ASP A 101 -8.96 6.62 10.70
CA ASP A 101 -10.23 7.33 10.63
C ASP A 101 -10.24 8.63 11.43
N VAL A 102 -9.47 8.70 12.53
CA VAL A 102 -9.32 9.94 13.31
C VAL A 102 -8.55 10.99 12.50
N PHE A 103 -7.49 10.55 11.79
CA PHE A 103 -6.76 11.42 10.87
C PHE A 103 -7.65 11.90 9.72
N LYS A 104 -8.48 11.02 9.15
CA LYS A 104 -9.43 11.40 8.08
C LYS A 104 -10.40 12.47 8.55
N ALA A 105 -10.98 12.34 9.75
CA ALA A 105 -11.90 13.33 10.33
C ALA A 105 -11.19 14.67 10.54
N TRP A 106 -10.00 14.68 11.12
CA TRP A 106 -9.21 15.89 11.29
C TRP A 106 -8.84 16.53 9.94
N CYS A 107 -8.35 15.71 9.01
CA CYS A 107 -7.98 16.16 7.66
C CYS A 107 -9.17 16.82 6.96
N ALA A 108 -10.34 16.17 6.97
CA ALA A 108 -11.55 16.71 6.36
C ALA A 108 -11.94 18.08 6.98
N ALA A 109 -11.94 18.19 8.31
CA ALA A 109 -12.23 19.46 8.97
C ALA A 109 -11.23 20.57 8.59
N ARG A 110 -9.94 20.26 8.51
CA ARG A 110 -8.92 21.27 8.15
C ARG A 110 -8.97 21.65 6.67
N THR A 111 -9.25 20.70 5.77
CA THR A 111 -9.42 21.00 4.34
C THR A 111 -10.67 21.84 4.07
N GLU A 112 -11.77 21.63 4.78
CA GLU A 112 -12.95 22.51 4.72
C GLU A 112 -12.64 23.94 5.20
N GLU A 113 -11.67 24.12 6.10
CA GLU A 113 -11.17 25.41 6.54
C GLU A 113 -10.13 26.01 5.58
N GLY A 114 -9.80 25.33 4.50
CA GLY A 114 -8.92 25.81 3.43
C GLY A 114 -7.46 25.35 3.54
N ALA A 115 -7.12 24.40 4.40
CA ALA A 115 -5.78 23.83 4.42
C ALA A 115 -5.59 22.90 3.22
N PRO A 116 -4.57 23.09 2.35
CA PRO A 116 -4.33 22.24 1.20
C PRO A 116 -3.84 20.85 1.63
N LEU A 117 -4.36 19.82 0.97
CA LEU A 117 -3.99 18.42 1.17
C LEU A 117 -3.01 17.95 0.10
N VAL A 118 -1.82 17.59 0.51
CA VAL A 118 -0.78 17.01 -0.33
C VAL A 118 -0.64 15.52 0.01
N ILE A 119 -0.90 14.66 -0.96
CA ILE A 119 -0.76 13.22 -0.79
C ILE A 119 0.47 12.74 -1.56
N ALA A 120 1.32 11.97 -0.91
CA ALA A 120 2.47 11.34 -1.55
C ALA A 120 2.16 9.90 -1.93
N GLN A 121 2.67 9.47 -3.07
CA GLN A 121 2.60 8.08 -3.52
C GLN A 121 3.13 7.15 -2.45
N HIS A 122 2.35 6.11 -2.10
CA HIS A 122 2.67 5.18 -1.02
C HIS A 122 3.53 4.00 -1.49
N GLY A 123 3.29 3.51 -2.71
CA GLY A 123 3.92 2.29 -3.20
C GLY A 123 3.97 2.19 -4.73
N GLY A 124 4.56 1.10 -5.22
CA GLY A 124 4.85 0.90 -6.64
C GLY A 124 3.64 0.70 -7.54
N HIS A 125 2.52 0.25 -6.99
CA HIS A 125 1.30 -0.04 -7.76
C HIS A 125 0.55 1.23 -8.23
N VAL A 126 0.83 2.38 -7.63
CA VAL A 126 0.17 3.64 -7.99
C VAL A 126 0.60 4.08 -9.39
N GLY A 127 -0.38 4.32 -10.27
CA GLY A 127 -0.14 4.64 -11.68
C GLY A 127 0.08 3.41 -12.57
N THR A 128 0.18 2.19 -12.01
CA THR A 128 0.38 0.95 -12.78
C THR A 128 -0.74 -0.07 -12.58
N ALA A 129 -1.59 0.11 -11.58
CA ALA A 129 -2.73 -0.75 -11.30
C ALA A 129 -4.02 0.05 -11.16
N TRP A 130 -5.11 -0.52 -11.62
CA TRP A 130 -6.44 0.04 -11.40
C TRP A 130 -6.86 -0.21 -9.96
N SER A 131 -7.17 0.85 -9.23
CA SER A 131 -7.51 0.74 -7.80
C SER A 131 -8.38 1.92 -7.37
N PHE A 132 -9.52 1.65 -6.76
CA PHE A 132 -10.35 2.67 -6.13
C PHE A 132 -9.59 3.55 -5.14
N ALA A 133 -8.65 2.97 -4.41
CA ALA A 133 -7.84 3.71 -3.46
C ALA A 133 -6.95 4.75 -4.15
N ASN A 134 -6.41 4.42 -5.33
CA ASN A 134 -5.61 5.36 -6.13
C ASN A 134 -6.48 6.48 -6.68
N ASP A 135 -7.63 6.15 -7.26
CA ASP A 135 -8.56 7.15 -7.80
C ASP A 135 -9.05 8.08 -6.70
N HIS A 136 -9.41 7.53 -5.53
CA HIS A 136 -9.85 8.32 -4.39
C HIS A 136 -8.78 9.29 -3.89
N GLN A 137 -7.53 8.84 -3.72
CA GLN A 137 -6.46 9.72 -3.24
C GLN A 137 -6.14 10.85 -4.22
N LEU A 138 -6.24 10.58 -5.53
CA LEU A 138 -6.13 11.63 -6.56
C LEU A 138 -7.32 12.59 -6.48
N ALA A 139 -8.54 12.08 -6.29
CA ALA A 139 -9.74 12.90 -6.23
C ALA A 139 -9.71 13.90 -5.06
N ILE A 140 -9.26 13.48 -3.88
CA ILE A 140 -9.27 14.31 -2.66
C ILE A 140 -8.05 15.22 -2.50
N ALA A 141 -6.93 14.93 -3.18
CA ALA A 141 -5.70 15.72 -3.05
C ALA A 141 -5.77 17.03 -3.83
N ASP A 142 -5.22 18.12 -3.25
CA ASP A 142 -4.89 19.35 -3.99
C ASP A 142 -3.63 19.16 -4.81
N GLN A 143 -2.65 18.39 -4.31
CA GLN A 143 -1.47 17.93 -5.03
C GLN A 143 -1.16 16.47 -4.68
N PHE A 144 -0.78 15.72 -5.71
CA PHE A 144 -0.33 14.34 -5.55
C PHE A 144 1.15 14.23 -5.98
N LEU A 145 2.01 13.83 -5.03
CA LEU A 145 3.45 13.69 -5.29
C LEU A 145 3.75 12.28 -5.79
N SER A 146 3.99 12.15 -7.07
CA SER A 146 4.29 10.87 -7.71
C SER A 146 5.78 10.50 -7.64
N TRP A 147 6.08 9.22 -7.81
CA TRP A 147 7.45 8.71 -7.87
C TRP A 147 8.05 8.84 -9.28
N GLY A 148 7.81 9.98 -9.96
CA GLY A 148 8.46 10.33 -11.20
C GLY A 148 7.57 10.27 -12.44
N TRP A 149 6.32 9.82 -12.32
CA TRP A 149 5.36 9.86 -13.40
C TRP A 149 4.49 11.12 -13.33
N SER A 150 3.97 11.55 -14.46
CA SER A 150 3.00 12.65 -14.59
C SER A 150 1.83 12.18 -15.44
N ASP A 151 0.71 12.87 -15.27
CA ASP A 151 -0.49 12.65 -16.06
C ASP A 151 -0.88 13.98 -16.73
N PRO A 152 -0.92 14.07 -18.06
CA PRO A 152 -1.32 15.30 -18.76
C PRO A 152 -2.75 15.75 -18.43
N ASP A 153 -3.63 14.81 -18.11
CA ASP A 153 -5.03 15.07 -17.78
C ASP A 153 -5.25 15.43 -16.30
N GLU A 154 -4.24 15.18 -15.43
CA GLU A 154 -4.27 15.44 -14.00
C GLU A 154 -3.10 16.34 -13.56
N PRO A 155 -3.17 17.66 -13.78
CA PRO A 155 -2.05 18.57 -13.52
C PRO A 155 -1.63 18.67 -12.05
N LYS A 156 -2.45 18.18 -11.11
CA LYS A 156 -2.11 18.09 -9.69
C LYS A 156 -1.13 16.96 -9.36
N VAL A 157 -0.86 16.07 -10.32
CA VAL A 157 0.18 15.04 -10.18
C VAL A 157 1.55 15.65 -10.47
N VAL A 158 2.35 15.77 -9.40
CA VAL A 158 3.68 16.40 -9.42
C VAL A 158 4.75 15.33 -9.29
N PRO A 159 5.59 15.12 -10.33
CA PRO A 159 6.67 14.15 -10.26
C PRO A 159 7.82 14.66 -9.37
N VAL A 160 8.08 13.97 -8.26
CA VAL A 160 9.14 14.34 -7.30
C VAL A 160 10.21 13.26 -7.14
N GLY A 161 10.01 12.09 -7.72
CA GLY A 161 10.85 10.92 -7.52
C GLY A 161 10.46 10.09 -6.28
N MET A 162 11.19 9.02 -6.05
CA MET A 162 10.90 8.05 -5.00
C MET A 162 11.22 8.62 -3.62
N LEU A 163 10.19 9.04 -2.86
CA LEU A 163 10.35 9.60 -1.51
C LEU A 163 10.82 8.57 -0.47
N LYS A 164 10.62 7.29 -0.76
CA LYS A 164 11.07 6.16 0.07
C LYS A 164 12.31 5.49 -0.54
N ALA A 165 13.21 6.27 -1.12
CA ALA A 165 14.42 5.71 -1.69
C ALA A 165 15.27 5.01 -0.61
N PRO A 166 15.73 3.77 -0.86
CA PRO A 166 16.58 3.08 0.09
C PRO A 166 17.92 3.81 0.24
N ILE A 167 18.37 4.01 1.49
CA ILE A 167 19.71 4.53 1.81
C ILE A 167 20.67 3.33 1.83
N LEU A 168 20.78 2.65 0.70
CA LEU A 168 21.68 1.52 0.53
C LEU A 168 22.68 1.84 -0.59
N PRO A 169 23.89 1.26 -0.57
CA PRO A 169 24.80 1.44 -1.67
C PRO A 169 24.15 0.95 -2.98
N VAL A 170 24.31 1.72 -4.03
CA VAL A 170 24.00 1.28 -5.39
C VAL A 170 24.75 -0.03 -5.62
N HIS A 171 24.09 -0.97 -6.30
CA HIS A 171 24.66 -2.26 -6.61
C HIS A 171 26.05 -2.09 -7.26
N GLY A 172 27.09 -2.48 -6.53
CA GLY A 172 28.41 -2.65 -7.09
C GLY A 172 28.53 -4.01 -7.74
N ASP A 173 29.63 -4.29 -8.45
CA ASP A 173 29.89 -5.60 -9.04
C ASP A 173 29.66 -6.71 -8.01
N SER A 174 28.44 -7.24 -7.96
CA SER A 174 28.09 -8.35 -7.07
C SER A 174 28.74 -9.61 -7.62
N GLU A 175 29.66 -10.18 -6.87
CA GLU A 175 30.25 -11.48 -7.19
C GLU A 175 29.24 -12.64 -7.08
N THR A 176 28.00 -12.37 -6.69
CA THR A 176 26.97 -13.40 -6.50
C THR A 176 26.09 -13.53 -7.74
N ASP A 177 26.18 -14.65 -8.42
CA ASP A 177 25.25 -15.04 -9.51
C ASP A 177 23.87 -15.45 -8.95
N CYS A 178 23.31 -14.72 -8.00
CA CYS A 178 22.05 -15.04 -7.35
C CYS A 178 20.87 -14.37 -8.09
N ALA A 179 19.87 -15.17 -8.45
CA ALA A 179 18.57 -14.69 -8.88
C ALA A 179 17.59 -14.73 -7.69
N LEU A 180 16.82 -13.67 -7.48
CA LEU A 180 15.85 -13.54 -6.40
C LEU A 180 14.43 -13.37 -6.96
N LEU A 181 13.60 -14.40 -6.84
CA LEU A 181 12.17 -14.31 -7.15
C LEU A 181 11.41 -13.97 -5.87
N VAL A 182 10.59 -12.92 -5.92
CA VAL A 182 9.82 -12.45 -4.76
C VAL A 182 8.35 -12.69 -4.98
N THR A 183 7.77 -13.49 -4.08
CA THR A 183 6.34 -13.82 -4.11
C THR A 183 5.51 -12.79 -3.37
N SER A 184 4.23 -12.73 -3.72
CA SER A 184 3.21 -12.01 -2.95
C SER A 184 2.40 -12.99 -2.10
N ASN A 185 1.50 -12.43 -1.28
CA ASN A 185 0.60 -13.19 -0.45
C ASN A 185 -0.78 -12.53 -0.39
N THR A 186 -1.81 -13.34 -0.24
CA THR A 186 -3.19 -12.91 0.01
C THR A 186 -3.84 -13.86 1.00
N GLY A 187 -4.84 -13.41 1.76
CA GLY A 187 -5.56 -14.30 2.67
C GLY A 187 -6.39 -15.33 1.92
N LEU A 188 -6.42 -16.58 2.40
CA LEU A 188 -7.30 -17.62 1.86
C LEU A 188 -8.77 -17.17 1.87
N GLN A 189 -9.16 -16.43 2.89
CA GLN A 189 -10.45 -15.76 2.98
C GLN A 189 -10.25 -14.25 2.74
N CYS A 190 -10.35 -13.83 1.49
CA CYS A 190 -10.19 -12.44 1.13
C CYS A 190 -11.51 -11.69 1.38
N SER A 191 -11.49 -10.76 2.34
CA SER A 191 -12.62 -9.87 2.65
C SER A 191 -12.48 -8.48 2.03
N THR A 192 -11.36 -8.21 1.33
CA THR A 192 -11.08 -6.91 0.74
C THR A 192 -11.03 -6.99 -0.78
N LEU A 193 -11.65 -6.00 -1.43
CA LEU A 193 -11.47 -5.79 -2.87
C LEU A 193 -10.09 -5.12 -3.07
N GLY A 194 -9.20 -5.80 -3.73
CA GLY A 194 -7.84 -5.30 -3.99
C GLY A 194 -7.46 -5.43 -5.46
N SER A 195 -6.44 -4.72 -5.85
CA SER A 195 -5.81 -4.83 -7.17
C SER A 195 -4.67 -5.86 -7.22
N TYR A 196 -4.54 -6.67 -6.18
CA TYR A 196 -3.60 -7.77 -6.10
C TYR A 196 -4.27 -9.08 -6.49
N VAL A 197 -3.48 -10.15 -6.56
CA VAL A 197 -3.98 -11.51 -6.73
C VAL A 197 -5.03 -11.81 -5.66
N LEU A 198 -6.24 -12.15 -6.07
CA LEU A 198 -7.32 -12.54 -5.18
C LEU A 198 -7.14 -14.00 -4.74
N SER A 199 -7.77 -14.37 -3.62
CA SER A 199 -7.72 -15.75 -3.12
C SER A 199 -8.17 -16.79 -4.15
N SER A 200 -9.19 -16.48 -4.96
CA SER A 200 -9.64 -17.36 -6.07
C SER A 200 -8.64 -17.53 -7.21
N GLN A 201 -7.65 -16.64 -7.31
CA GLN A 201 -6.61 -16.64 -8.35
C GLN A 201 -5.27 -17.13 -7.82
N PHE A 202 -5.14 -17.38 -6.51
CA PHE A 202 -3.86 -17.58 -5.88
C PHE A 202 -3.16 -18.88 -6.30
N LEU A 203 -3.92 -19.92 -6.60
CA LEU A 203 -3.35 -21.18 -7.09
C LEU A 203 -2.83 -21.02 -8.52
N ASP A 204 -3.54 -20.32 -9.40
CA ASP A 204 -3.09 -20.01 -10.75
C ASP A 204 -1.81 -19.15 -10.70
N TYR A 205 -1.77 -18.16 -9.81
CA TYR A 205 -0.59 -17.34 -9.55
C TYR A 205 0.63 -18.18 -9.11
N LEU A 206 0.45 -19.23 -8.30
CA LEU A 206 1.53 -20.15 -7.93
C LEU A 206 1.95 -21.01 -9.12
N GLU A 207 1.01 -21.53 -9.91
CA GLU A 207 1.32 -22.35 -11.09
C GLU A 207 2.09 -21.56 -12.14
N ASP A 208 1.77 -20.29 -12.37
CA ASP A 208 2.53 -19.40 -13.26
C ASP A 208 3.99 -19.26 -12.81
N GLN A 209 4.21 -19.12 -11.50
CA GLN A 209 5.56 -19.04 -10.95
C GLN A 209 6.33 -20.37 -11.10
N TYR A 210 5.68 -21.51 -10.87
CA TYR A 210 6.30 -22.82 -11.09
C TYR A 210 6.65 -23.02 -12.56
N ALA A 211 5.74 -22.67 -13.47
CA ALA A 211 5.99 -22.73 -14.91
C ALA A 211 7.17 -21.84 -15.33
N PHE A 212 7.25 -20.63 -14.76
CA PHE A 212 8.38 -19.74 -14.98
C PHE A 212 9.69 -20.37 -14.51
N VAL A 213 9.73 -20.94 -13.31
CA VAL A 213 10.94 -21.60 -12.77
C VAL A 213 11.33 -22.83 -13.59
N ASP A 214 10.35 -23.60 -14.06
CA ASP A 214 10.59 -24.77 -14.92
C ASP A 214 11.19 -24.37 -16.28
N ALA A 215 10.85 -23.20 -16.80
CA ALA A 215 11.37 -22.66 -18.06
C ALA A 215 12.79 -22.06 -17.93
N LEU A 216 13.28 -21.82 -16.72
CA LEU A 216 14.63 -21.28 -16.53
C LEU A 216 15.72 -22.27 -16.96
N ALA A 217 16.81 -21.73 -17.53
CA ALA A 217 18.01 -22.51 -17.76
C ALA A 217 18.53 -23.15 -16.45
N PRO A 218 19.08 -24.36 -16.47
CA PRO A 218 19.53 -25.05 -15.25
C PRO A 218 20.51 -24.25 -14.39
N SER A 219 21.39 -23.47 -15.00
CA SER A 219 22.33 -22.58 -14.28
C SER A 219 21.64 -21.48 -13.52
N VAL A 220 20.61 -20.86 -14.11
CA VAL A 220 19.82 -19.80 -13.44
C VAL A 220 18.96 -20.40 -12.33
N ARG A 221 18.33 -21.56 -12.59
CA ARG A 221 17.50 -22.26 -11.60
C ARG A 221 18.31 -22.68 -10.37
N SER A 222 19.56 -23.13 -10.54
CA SER A 222 20.43 -23.51 -9.42
C SER A 222 20.89 -22.31 -8.57
N ALA A 223 20.89 -21.12 -9.13
CA ALA A 223 21.23 -19.87 -8.46
C ALA A 223 19.99 -19.11 -7.93
N LEU A 224 18.77 -19.68 -8.14
CA LEU A 224 17.52 -19.04 -7.75
C LEU A 224 17.23 -19.20 -6.26
N THR A 225 16.90 -18.09 -5.61
CA THR A 225 16.25 -18.08 -4.31
C THR A 225 14.83 -17.52 -4.46
N VAL A 226 13.83 -18.24 -3.95
CA VAL A 226 12.46 -17.79 -3.88
C VAL A 226 12.20 -17.20 -2.50
N ARG A 227 11.90 -15.92 -2.47
CA ARG A 227 11.53 -15.20 -1.27
C ARG A 227 10.03 -15.28 -1.05
N LEU A 228 9.61 -16.02 -0.04
CA LEU A 228 8.22 -16.12 0.37
C LEU A 228 7.78 -14.87 1.16
N ALA A 229 6.50 -14.56 1.16
CA ALA A 229 5.94 -13.59 2.08
C ALA A 229 6.11 -14.08 3.54
N GLY A 230 6.36 -13.15 4.47
CA GLY A 230 6.69 -13.50 5.85
C GLY A 230 5.56 -14.15 6.65
N ALA A 231 4.30 -14.05 6.17
CA ALA A 231 3.13 -14.74 6.72
C ALA A 231 2.51 -15.64 5.65
N ASP A 232 2.21 -16.88 5.98
CA ASP A 232 1.69 -17.84 4.99
C ASP A 232 0.21 -17.60 4.64
N LEU A 233 -0.58 -17.08 5.53
CA LEU A 233 -2.02 -16.81 5.36
C LEU A 233 -2.84 -18.04 4.89
N ASP A 234 -2.48 -19.22 5.41
CA ASP A 234 -3.15 -20.52 5.24
C ASP A 234 -3.01 -21.19 3.85
N TRP A 235 -2.02 -20.76 3.04
CA TRP A 235 -1.77 -21.35 1.73
C TRP A 235 -0.74 -22.48 1.72
N ALA A 236 -0.03 -22.70 2.81
CA ALA A 236 1.08 -23.67 2.89
C ALA A 236 2.13 -23.43 1.78
N GLN A 237 2.48 -22.15 1.53
CA GLN A 237 3.35 -21.78 0.40
C GLN A 237 4.69 -22.50 0.43
N ALA A 238 5.33 -22.56 1.61
CA ALA A 238 6.64 -23.18 1.73
C ALA A 238 6.62 -24.68 1.39
N GLU A 239 5.58 -25.39 1.84
CA GLU A 239 5.36 -26.80 1.55
C GLU A 239 5.14 -27.02 0.06
N ARG A 240 4.26 -26.24 -0.56
CA ARG A 240 3.97 -26.31 -1.99
C ARG A 240 5.22 -26.06 -2.84
N TRP A 241 6.04 -25.08 -2.50
CA TRP A 241 7.29 -24.81 -3.17
C TRP A 241 8.29 -25.98 -3.03
N ARG A 242 8.42 -26.57 -1.84
CA ARG A 242 9.30 -27.74 -1.62
C ARG A 242 8.85 -28.96 -2.41
N ASP A 243 7.54 -29.19 -2.48
CA ASP A 243 6.98 -30.33 -3.21
C ASP A 243 7.15 -30.15 -4.72
N ARG A 244 6.90 -28.94 -5.24
CA ARG A 244 6.89 -28.68 -6.68
C ARG A 244 8.29 -28.37 -7.25
N CYS A 245 9.12 -27.67 -6.50
CA CYS A 245 10.45 -27.21 -6.89
C CYS A 245 11.50 -27.52 -5.80
N PRO A 246 11.78 -28.80 -5.47
CA PRO A 246 12.62 -29.18 -4.31
C PRO A 246 14.08 -28.72 -4.40
N SER A 247 14.57 -28.40 -5.60
CA SER A 247 15.94 -27.92 -5.82
C SER A 247 16.12 -26.40 -5.62
N VAL A 248 15.02 -25.65 -5.45
CA VAL A 248 15.08 -24.19 -5.31
C VAL A 248 15.24 -23.80 -3.87
N ALA A 249 16.15 -22.86 -3.58
CA ALA A 249 16.34 -22.33 -2.25
C ALA A 249 15.14 -21.42 -1.87
N LEU A 250 14.64 -21.57 -0.63
CA LEU A 250 13.55 -20.74 -0.09
C LEU A 250 14.08 -19.82 0.99
N ASP A 251 13.70 -18.56 0.92
CA ASP A 251 13.83 -17.59 2.00
C ASP A 251 12.45 -17.38 2.66
N ASP A 252 12.41 -17.48 3.99
CA ASP A 252 11.17 -17.50 4.79
C ASP A 252 10.52 -16.13 5.03
N GLY A 253 11.04 -15.09 4.41
CA GLY A 253 10.46 -13.76 4.50
C GLY A 253 10.80 -12.97 5.77
N ARG A 254 11.63 -13.47 6.68
CA ARG A 254 11.92 -12.81 7.96
C ARG A 254 13.01 -11.75 7.88
N ARG A 255 13.97 -11.90 6.98
CA ARG A 255 15.02 -10.91 6.76
C ARG A 255 14.48 -9.68 6.03
N PRO A 256 15.03 -8.48 6.21
CA PRO A 256 14.69 -7.34 5.36
C PRO A 256 14.92 -7.67 3.88
N ILE A 257 13.95 -7.39 3.04
CA ILE A 257 14.01 -7.75 1.61
C ILE A 257 15.19 -7.06 0.90
N LEU A 258 15.50 -5.83 1.26
CA LEU A 258 16.56 -5.06 0.62
C LEU A 258 17.95 -5.67 0.86
N ASP A 259 18.15 -6.41 1.97
CA ASP A 259 19.40 -7.14 2.24
C ASP A 259 19.63 -8.30 1.24
N LEU A 260 18.56 -8.78 0.63
CA LEU A 260 18.61 -9.78 -0.45
C LEU A 260 18.73 -9.13 -1.81
N VAL A 261 17.96 -8.06 -2.05
CA VAL A 261 17.94 -7.34 -3.33
C VAL A 261 19.34 -6.80 -3.66
N VAL A 262 20.04 -6.21 -2.68
CA VAL A 262 21.39 -5.66 -2.90
C VAL A 262 22.42 -6.73 -3.32
N LYS A 263 22.16 -8.00 -3.01
CA LYS A 263 23.04 -9.14 -3.35
C LYS A 263 22.60 -9.85 -4.61
N ALA A 264 21.40 -9.60 -5.10
CA ALA A 264 20.87 -10.26 -6.26
C ALA A 264 21.42 -9.63 -7.54
N ARG A 265 21.87 -10.45 -8.47
CA ARG A 265 22.21 -10.04 -9.84
C ARG A 265 20.95 -9.84 -10.68
N LEU A 266 19.89 -10.61 -10.37
CA LEU A 266 18.59 -10.55 -11.04
C LEU A 266 17.49 -10.55 -9.98
N TYR A 267 16.66 -9.53 -9.98
CA TYR A 267 15.44 -9.47 -9.21
C TYR A 267 14.23 -9.81 -10.09
N ILE A 268 13.40 -10.75 -9.65
CA ILE A 268 12.22 -11.19 -10.37
C ILE A 268 10.99 -10.86 -9.52
N ALA A 269 10.21 -9.88 -9.98
CA ALA A 269 8.99 -9.44 -9.31
C ALA A 269 7.78 -10.18 -9.89
N THR A 270 6.98 -10.76 -9.03
CA THR A 270 5.73 -11.43 -9.40
C THR A 270 4.50 -10.54 -9.21
N THR A 271 4.72 -9.32 -8.78
CA THR A 271 3.69 -8.28 -8.61
C THR A 271 4.32 -6.90 -8.75
N ASN A 272 3.49 -5.90 -9.03
CA ASN A 272 3.87 -4.49 -9.08
C ASN A 272 3.95 -3.82 -7.69
N GLY A 273 4.38 -4.55 -6.67
CA GLY A 273 4.64 -4.02 -5.32
C GLY A 273 5.76 -2.99 -5.28
N THR A 274 6.08 -2.44 -4.11
CA THR A 274 7.08 -1.38 -3.98
C THR A 274 8.50 -1.83 -4.32
N THR A 275 8.85 -3.08 -4.01
CA THR A 275 10.24 -3.56 -4.05
C THR A 275 10.84 -3.59 -5.47
N PHE A 276 10.02 -3.73 -6.53
CA PHE A 276 10.59 -3.68 -7.88
C PHE A 276 11.13 -2.28 -8.23
N LEU A 277 10.48 -1.22 -7.74
CA LEU A 277 10.99 0.15 -7.89
C LEU A 277 12.23 0.40 -7.01
N GLU A 278 12.26 -0.18 -5.82
CA GLU A 278 13.45 -0.16 -4.96
C GLU A 278 14.64 -0.87 -5.63
N ALA A 279 14.39 -2.01 -6.31
CA ALA A 279 15.40 -2.73 -7.08
C ALA A 279 15.92 -1.89 -8.26
N PHE A 280 15.04 -1.23 -9.02
CA PHE A 280 15.45 -0.29 -10.07
C PHE A 280 16.28 0.87 -9.51
N PHE A 281 15.87 1.43 -8.36
CA PHE A 281 16.63 2.52 -7.72
C PHE A 281 18.03 2.08 -7.29
N MET A 282 18.20 0.81 -6.94
CA MET A 282 19.47 0.19 -6.56
C MET A 282 20.29 -0.32 -7.74
N ASP A 283 19.86 -0.07 -8.98
CA ASP A 283 20.48 -0.54 -10.23
C ASP A 283 20.59 -2.07 -10.33
N VAL A 284 19.61 -2.79 -9.76
CA VAL A 284 19.51 -4.24 -9.87
C VAL A 284 18.68 -4.60 -11.09
N LEU A 285 19.24 -5.48 -11.96
CA LEU A 285 18.51 -5.99 -13.12
C LEU A 285 17.19 -6.62 -12.67
N THR A 286 16.08 -6.14 -13.23
CA THR A 286 14.73 -6.51 -12.75
C THR A 286 13.87 -7.03 -13.90
N VAL A 287 13.21 -8.15 -13.65
CA VAL A 287 12.14 -8.70 -14.50
C VAL A 287 10.82 -8.62 -13.70
N LEU A 288 9.77 -8.19 -14.37
CA LEU A 288 8.40 -8.18 -13.84
C LEU A 288 7.54 -9.08 -14.74
N PHE A 289 6.78 -10.02 -14.16
CA PHE A 289 5.89 -10.89 -14.90
C PHE A 289 4.60 -11.18 -14.14
#